data_55b230974754a80a824b967daa373b13
#
_entry.id   55b230974754a80a824b967daa373b13
#
_cell.length_a   1.000
_cell.length_b   1.000
_cell.length_c   1.000
_cell.angle_alpha   90.00
_cell.angle_beta   90.00
_cell.angle_gamma   90.00
#
_symmetry.space_group_name_H-M   'P 1'
#
loop_
_entity.id
_entity.type
_entity.pdbx_description
1 polymer ?
#
loop_
_entity_poly.entity_id
_entity_poly.type
_entity_poly.pdbx_seq_one_letter_code
_entity_poly.pdbx_strand_id
1 'polypeptide(L)'
;MENKALIFDSGTLINFAMNGILNLLEPLKKQLGGYFLITQQVKDEIIDHPLNIKRFELEALQIQTLLEQGVLQLPSSVGVSDQVIEDETRHLLDKANHYLKAAGSWLNIVSAGEISCLALSDECNRKGIQTLIGVDERTTRLLAEKPENLERLMSDRLKQRVQLVAKDFQIFQKYRFIRS
;
A
#
# COMPACT_ATOMS: atom_id res chain seq x y z
N MET A 1 -11.74 -11.53 -19.78
CA MET A 1 -10.63 -10.77 -19.15
C MET A 1 -10.74 -11.01 -17.66
N GLU A 2 -9.69 -11.46 -17.04
CA GLU A 2 -9.74 -11.71 -15.60
C GLU A 2 -9.76 -10.38 -14.86
N ASN A 3 -10.85 -10.10 -14.15
CA ASN A 3 -11.00 -8.90 -13.34
C ASN A 3 -10.27 -9.04 -12.01
N LYS A 4 -8.94 -9.15 -12.07
CA LYS A 4 -8.08 -9.29 -10.89
C LYS A 4 -6.96 -8.27 -10.93
N ALA A 5 -6.57 -7.75 -9.78
CA ALA A 5 -5.42 -6.89 -9.65
C ALA A 5 -4.61 -7.21 -8.38
N LEU A 6 -3.30 -7.11 -8.50
CA LEU A 6 -2.38 -7.06 -7.38
C LEU A 6 -1.88 -5.62 -7.27
N ILE A 7 -2.13 -5.00 -6.13
CA ILE A 7 -1.70 -3.64 -5.80
C ILE A 7 -0.46 -3.76 -4.92
N PHE A 8 0.61 -3.06 -5.29
CA PHE A 8 1.86 -3.10 -4.55
C PHE A 8 2.06 -1.81 -3.74
N ASP A 9 2.34 -1.98 -2.48
CA ASP A 9 2.90 -0.95 -1.62
C ASP A 9 4.40 -0.74 -1.90
N SER A 10 4.92 0.43 -1.56
CA SER A 10 6.32 0.80 -1.72
C SER A 10 7.28 -0.18 -1.06
N GLY A 11 6.99 -0.59 0.19
CA GLY A 11 7.82 -1.54 0.94
C GLY A 11 7.99 -2.88 0.23
N THR A 12 6.93 -3.41 -0.36
CA THR A 12 6.96 -4.67 -1.11
C THR A 12 7.89 -4.59 -2.33
N LEU A 13 7.79 -3.52 -3.13
CA LEU A 13 8.63 -3.34 -4.33
C LEU A 13 10.09 -3.04 -3.98
N ILE A 14 10.34 -2.26 -2.93
CA ILE A 14 11.69 -2.03 -2.41
C ILE A 14 12.32 -3.35 -1.98
N ASN A 15 11.59 -4.20 -1.26
CA ASN A 15 12.08 -5.52 -0.87
C ASN A 15 12.41 -6.39 -2.08
N PHE A 16 11.58 -6.39 -3.12
CA PHE A 16 11.85 -7.14 -4.36
C PHE A 16 13.10 -6.60 -5.07
N ALA A 17 13.26 -5.28 -5.13
CA ALA A 17 14.45 -4.67 -5.72
C ALA A 17 15.72 -5.03 -4.95
N MET A 18 15.72 -4.86 -3.64
CA MET A 18 16.88 -5.15 -2.78
C MET A 18 17.28 -6.63 -2.77
N ASN A 19 16.33 -7.54 -2.97
CA ASN A 19 16.58 -8.98 -3.08
C ASN A 19 16.85 -9.45 -4.52
N GLY A 20 16.85 -8.54 -5.51
CA GLY A 20 17.16 -8.86 -6.90
C GLY A 20 16.11 -9.74 -7.60
N ILE A 21 14.85 -9.69 -7.15
CA ILE A 21 13.76 -10.57 -7.66
C ILE A 21 12.69 -9.81 -8.44
N LEU A 22 12.92 -8.55 -8.81
CA LEU A 22 11.99 -7.76 -9.64
C LEU A 22 11.67 -8.43 -10.99
N ASN A 23 12.61 -9.19 -11.55
CA ASN A 23 12.44 -9.95 -12.79
C ASN A 23 11.34 -11.03 -12.71
N LEU A 24 10.92 -11.42 -11.51
CA LEU A 24 9.83 -12.39 -11.33
C LEU A 24 8.44 -11.76 -11.54
N LEU A 25 8.32 -10.42 -11.51
CA LEU A 25 7.02 -9.75 -11.65
C LEU A 25 6.40 -9.97 -13.04
N GLU A 26 7.20 -9.97 -14.10
CA GLU A 26 6.68 -10.20 -15.45
C GLU A 26 6.06 -11.61 -15.63
N PRO A 27 6.75 -12.71 -15.31
CA PRO A 27 6.14 -14.04 -15.39
C PRO A 27 4.97 -14.23 -14.44
N LEU A 28 5.01 -13.65 -13.23
CA LEU A 28 3.89 -13.66 -12.30
C LEU A 28 2.66 -12.93 -12.85
N LYS A 29 2.85 -11.78 -13.48
CA LYS A 29 1.76 -11.04 -14.12
C LYS A 29 1.11 -11.87 -15.24
N LYS A 30 1.93 -12.52 -16.08
CA LYS A 30 1.44 -13.40 -17.15
C LYS A 30 0.62 -14.57 -16.57
N GLN A 31 1.06 -15.14 -15.46
CA GLN A 31 0.35 -16.24 -14.79
C GLN A 31 -0.95 -15.77 -14.12
N LEU A 32 -0.95 -14.61 -13.48
CA LEU A 32 -2.16 -14.02 -12.87
C LEU A 32 -3.22 -13.68 -13.92
N GLY A 33 -2.81 -13.22 -15.10
CA GLY A 33 -3.69 -12.77 -16.17
C GLY A 33 -4.44 -11.47 -15.84
N GLY A 34 -3.93 -10.69 -14.87
CA GLY A 34 -4.57 -9.47 -14.34
C GLY A 34 -3.65 -8.25 -14.36
N TYR A 35 -3.99 -7.28 -13.53
CA TYR A 35 -3.25 -6.03 -13.41
C TYR A 35 -2.26 -6.07 -12.24
N PHE A 36 -1.08 -5.48 -12.44
CA PHE A 36 -0.14 -5.15 -11.37
C PHE A 36 -0.10 -3.64 -11.24
N LEU A 37 -0.68 -3.14 -10.15
CA LEU A 37 -0.94 -1.71 -9.98
C LEU A 37 -0.07 -1.11 -8.87
N ILE A 38 0.36 0.13 -9.11
CA ILE A 38 0.90 1.03 -8.09
C ILE A 38 0.17 2.36 -8.17
N THR A 39 0.00 3.03 -7.05
CA THR A 39 -0.57 4.38 -7.02
C THR A 39 0.47 5.43 -7.44
N GLN A 40 0.04 6.65 -7.77
CA GLN A 40 0.96 7.76 -8.00
C GLN A 40 1.80 8.04 -6.74
N GLN A 41 1.20 7.97 -5.55
CA GLN A 41 1.92 8.14 -4.28
C GLN A 41 3.05 7.13 -4.10
N VAL A 42 2.79 5.85 -4.41
CA VAL A 42 3.81 4.80 -4.38
C VAL A 42 4.89 5.06 -5.43
N LYS A 43 4.51 5.45 -6.65
CA LYS A 43 5.47 5.82 -7.71
C LYS A 43 6.41 6.94 -7.27
N ASP A 44 5.87 7.98 -6.65
CA ASP A 44 6.67 9.10 -6.14
C ASP A 44 7.67 8.63 -5.07
N GLU A 45 7.27 7.72 -4.18
CA GLU A 45 8.11 7.18 -3.10
C GLU A 45 9.24 6.28 -3.60
N ILE A 46 9.02 5.46 -4.65
CA ILE A 46 9.98 4.42 -5.06
C ILE A 46 10.68 4.70 -6.40
N ILE A 47 10.20 5.67 -7.19
CA ILE A 47 10.78 6.05 -8.49
C ILE A 47 11.18 7.52 -8.47
N ASP A 48 10.22 8.44 -8.42
CA ASP A 48 10.46 9.84 -8.72
C ASP A 48 11.38 10.50 -7.69
N HIS A 49 11.20 10.21 -6.41
CA HIS A 49 12.06 10.74 -5.35
C HIS A 49 13.43 10.01 -5.29
N PRO A 50 13.50 8.67 -5.28
CA PRO A 50 14.76 7.95 -5.23
C PRO A 50 15.67 8.12 -6.45
N LEU A 51 15.15 8.40 -7.65
CA LEU A 51 15.97 8.73 -8.83
C LEU A 51 16.93 9.90 -8.60
N ASN A 52 16.59 10.80 -7.67
CA ASN A 52 17.44 11.93 -7.32
C ASN A 52 18.45 11.61 -6.20
N ILE A 53 18.46 10.38 -5.68
CA ILE A 53 19.31 9.93 -4.58
C ILE A 53 20.25 8.85 -5.09
N LYS A 54 21.51 9.20 -5.32
CA LYS A 54 22.53 8.32 -5.92
C LYS A 54 22.58 6.90 -5.34
N ARG A 55 22.27 6.73 -4.06
CA ARG A 55 22.28 5.43 -3.38
C ARG A 55 21.13 4.52 -3.82
N PHE A 56 19.99 5.07 -4.23
CA PHE A 56 18.75 4.35 -4.55
C PHE A 56 18.37 4.43 -6.04
N GLU A 57 19.19 5.13 -6.83
CA GLU A 57 18.95 5.38 -8.25
C GLU A 57 18.80 4.08 -9.06
N LEU A 58 19.62 3.07 -8.77
CA LEU A 58 19.61 1.81 -9.52
C LEU A 58 18.29 1.04 -9.32
N GLU A 59 17.84 0.90 -8.09
CA GLU A 59 16.58 0.24 -7.76
C GLU A 59 15.39 1.00 -8.36
N ALA A 60 15.41 2.33 -8.29
CA ALA A 60 14.39 3.18 -8.89
C ALA A 60 14.32 3.02 -10.41
N LEU A 61 15.46 2.98 -11.11
CA LEU A 61 15.54 2.74 -12.56
C LEU A 61 15.01 1.35 -12.94
N GLN A 62 15.28 0.33 -12.15
CA GLN A 62 14.75 -1.02 -12.38
C GLN A 62 13.22 -1.05 -12.27
N ILE A 63 12.66 -0.39 -11.26
CA ILE A 63 11.20 -0.32 -11.07
C ILE A 63 10.56 0.55 -12.16
N GLN A 64 11.19 1.67 -12.54
CA GLN A 64 10.74 2.50 -13.65
C GLN A 64 10.67 1.69 -14.96
N THR A 65 11.67 0.87 -15.25
CA THR A 65 11.67 -0.01 -16.42
C THR A 65 10.45 -0.93 -16.44
N LEU A 66 10.06 -1.50 -15.30
CA LEU A 66 8.85 -2.34 -15.21
C LEU A 66 7.57 -1.54 -15.50
N LEU A 67 7.53 -0.26 -15.11
CA LEU A 67 6.41 0.62 -15.41
C LEU A 67 6.35 0.95 -16.91
N GLU A 68 7.49 1.28 -17.53
CA GLU A 68 7.61 1.58 -18.96
C GLU A 68 7.27 0.36 -19.84
N GLN A 69 7.62 -0.84 -19.41
CA GLN A 69 7.28 -2.10 -20.06
C GLN A 69 5.82 -2.53 -19.83
N GLY A 70 5.06 -1.80 -19.00
CA GLY A 70 3.68 -2.14 -18.65
C GLY A 70 3.55 -3.37 -17.76
N VAL A 71 4.63 -3.84 -17.14
CA VAL A 71 4.56 -4.88 -16.11
C VAL A 71 3.87 -4.32 -14.87
N LEU A 72 4.34 -3.19 -14.37
CA LEU A 72 3.61 -2.36 -13.41
C LEU A 72 2.76 -1.34 -14.17
N GLN A 73 1.66 -0.91 -13.61
CA GLN A 73 0.72 0.00 -14.25
C GLN A 73 0.16 1.00 -13.23
N LEU A 74 -0.17 2.20 -13.70
CA LEU A 74 -0.84 3.23 -12.92
C LEU A 74 -2.37 3.03 -12.92
N PRO A 75 -3.11 3.67 -12.01
CA PRO A 75 -4.56 3.55 -11.87
C PRO A 75 -5.34 3.90 -13.13
N SER A 76 -4.79 4.80 -13.97
CA SER A 76 -5.38 5.18 -15.25
C SER A 76 -5.57 4.00 -16.21
N SER A 77 -4.73 2.95 -16.11
CA SER A 77 -4.85 1.72 -16.93
C SER A 77 -6.14 0.94 -16.68
N VAL A 78 -6.75 1.12 -15.51
CA VAL A 78 -8.04 0.54 -15.14
C VAL A 78 -9.16 1.60 -15.06
N GLY A 79 -8.90 2.80 -15.61
CA GLY A 79 -9.85 3.90 -15.67
C GLY A 79 -10.16 4.52 -14.30
N VAL A 80 -9.22 4.50 -13.37
CA VAL A 80 -9.31 5.18 -12.06
C VAL A 80 -8.45 6.44 -12.13
N SER A 81 -8.99 7.58 -11.67
CA SER A 81 -8.25 8.84 -11.63
C SER A 81 -7.47 8.97 -10.32
N ASP A 82 -6.30 9.61 -10.38
CA ASP A 82 -5.47 9.87 -9.21
C ASP A 82 -6.18 10.77 -8.18
N GLN A 83 -6.98 11.75 -8.65
CA GLN A 83 -7.74 12.63 -7.74
C GLN A 83 -8.70 11.86 -6.83
N VAL A 84 -9.39 10.86 -7.37
CA VAL A 84 -10.32 10.03 -6.57
C VAL A 84 -9.55 9.23 -5.52
N ILE A 85 -8.37 8.71 -5.89
CA ILE A 85 -7.49 7.99 -4.95
C ILE A 85 -6.99 8.93 -3.85
N GLU A 86 -6.57 10.15 -4.20
CA GLU A 86 -6.10 11.14 -3.23
C GLU A 86 -7.19 11.52 -2.22
N ASP A 87 -8.41 11.75 -2.69
CA ASP A 87 -9.53 12.14 -1.84
C ASP A 87 -9.89 11.01 -0.87
N GLU A 88 -9.97 9.76 -1.35
CA GLU A 88 -10.23 8.59 -0.51
C GLU A 88 -9.06 8.31 0.44
N THR A 89 -7.80 8.49 -0.02
CA THR A 89 -6.60 8.36 0.83
C THR A 89 -6.68 9.32 2.00
N ARG A 90 -7.04 10.57 1.77
CA ARG A 90 -7.18 11.58 2.82
C ARG A 90 -8.23 11.18 3.86
N HIS A 91 -9.38 10.67 3.39
CA HIS A 91 -10.46 10.21 4.26
C HIS A 91 -10.03 8.99 5.12
N LEU A 92 -9.39 8.00 4.52
CA LEU A 92 -8.93 6.80 5.22
C LEU A 92 -7.78 7.10 6.19
N LEU A 93 -6.86 8.00 5.83
CA LEU A 93 -5.78 8.46 6.71
C LEU A 93 -6.32 9.16 7.95
N ASP A 94 -7.27 10.07 7.78
CA ASP A 94 -7.89 10.75 8.91
C ASP A 94 -8.49 9.74 9.88
N LYS A 95 -9.22 8.75 9.37
CA LYS A 95 -9.77 7.68 10.21
C LYS A 95 -8.69 6.87 10.91
N ALA A 96 -7.68 6.38 10.19
CA ALA A 96 -6.62 5.54 10.75
C ALA A 96 -5.85 6.28 11.86
N ASN A 97 -5.59 7.57 11.68
CA ASN A 97 -4.83 8.38 12.61
C ASN A 97 -5.66 8.83 13.84
N HIS A 98 -6.94 8.47 13.89
CA HIS A 98 -7.82 8.68 15.04
C HIS A 98 -8.16 7.39 15.81
N TYR A 99 -7.39 6.33 15.64
CA TYR A 99 -7.58 5.08 16.38
C TYR A 99 -6.77 4.99 17.66
N LEU A 100 -5.53 5.48 17.66
CA LEU A 100 -4.60 5.30 18.77
C LEU A 100 -4.11 6.63 19.34
N LYS A 101 -3.97 6.67 20.67
CA LYS A 101 -3.33 7.78 21.39
C LYS A 101 -2.18 7.31 22.26
N ALA A 102 -1.13 8.15 22.35
CA ALA A 102 -0.06 8.03 23.32
C ALA A 102 0.20 9.39 23.96
N ALA A 103 0.33 9.43 25.27
CA ALA A 103 0.53 10.66 26.04
C ALA A 103 -0.47 11.80 25.67
N GLY A 104 -1.71 11.45 25.36
CA GLY A 104 -2.77 12.41 24.99
C GLY A 104 -2.80 12.85 23.52
N SER A 105 -1.79 12.50 22.72
CA SER A 105 -1.70 12.85 21.30
C SER A 105 -2.11 11.69 20.40
N TRP A 106 -2.73 12.00 19.25
CA TRP A 106 -3.03 11.01 18.21
C TRP A 106 -1.75 10.49 17.56
N LEU A 107 -1.75 9.21 17.20
CA LEU A 107 -0.63 8.56 16.54
C LEU A 107 -0.88 8.40 15.05
N ASN A 108 0.08 8.83 14.25
CA ASN A 108 0.13 8.48 12.83
C ASN A 108 0.65 7.03 12.72
N ILE A 109 -0.26 6.09 12.42
CA ILE A 109 0.06 4.65 12.44
C ILE A 109 0.32 4.05 11.08
N VAL A 110 -0.05 4.75 10.01
CA VAL A 110 0.09 4.31 8.61
C VAL A 110 0.58 5.48 7.73
N SER A 111 1.25 5.16 6.64
CA SER A 111 1.71 6.13 5.64
C SER A 111 0.65 6.45 4.59
N ALA A 112 0.85 7.54 3.85
CA ALA A 112 -0.01 7.89 2.74
C ALA A 112 0.10 6.87 1.59
N GLY A 113 1.30 6.34 1.32
CA GLY A 113 1.52 5.29 0.32
C GLY A 113 0.69 4.04 0.60
N GLU A 114 0.79 3.50 1.83
CA GLU A 114 0.03 2.34 2.26
C GLU A 114 -1.49 2.55 2.12
N ILE A 115 -1.99 3.68 2.60
CA ILE A 115 -3.42 3.99 2.53
C ILE A 115 -3.89 4.26 1.10
N SER A 116 -3.05 4.80 0.23
CA SER A 116 -3.38 4.97 -1.19
C SER A 116 -3.63 3.64 -1.90
N CYS A 117 -2.93 2.58 -1.48
CA CYS A 117 -3.18 1.22 -1.98
C CYS A 117 -4.57 0.70 -1.57
N LEU A 118 -5.04 1.04 -0.36
CA LEU A 118 -6.39 0.71 0.10
C LEU A 118 -7.44 1.49 -0.72
N ALA A 119 -7.22 2.79 -0.93
CA ALA A 119 -8.10 3.63 -1.74
C ALA A 119 -8.21 3.11 -3.19
N LEU A 120 -7.09 2.75 -3.81
CA LEU A 120 -7.08 2.13 -5.14
C LEU A 120 -7.83 0.80 -5.15
N SER A 121 -7.68 -0.02 -4.10
CA SER A 121 -8.41 -1.28 -3.97
C SER A 121 -9.92 -1.07 -3.95
N ASP A 122 -10.40 -0.04 -3.25
CA ASP A 122 -11.83 0.30 -3.23
C ASP A 122 -12.34 0.68 -4.62
N GLU A 123 -11.62 1.53 -5.33
CA GLU A 123 -12.01 1.95 -6.68
C GLU A 123 -11.99 0.78 -7.67
N CYS A 124 -10.99 -0.09 -7.61
CA CYS A 124 -10.94 -1.31 -8.40
C CYS A 124 -12.15 -2.22 -8.12
N ASN A 125 -12.47 -2.44 -6.84
CA ASN A 125 -13.59 -3.28 -6.43
C ASN A 125 -14.95 -2.69 -6.88
N ARG A 126 -15.12 -1.36 -6.84
CA ARG A 126 -16.31 -0.67 -7.40
C ARG A 126 -16.48 -0.93 -8.91
N LYS A 127 -15.38 -1.14 -9.62
CA LYS A 127 -15.35 -1.48 -11.06
C LYS A 127 -15.45 -2.99 -11.33
N GLY A 128 -15.62 -3.82 -10.30
CA GLY A 128 -15.69 -5.27 -10.41
C GLY A 128 -14.32 -5.96 -10.59
N ILE A 129 -13.24 -5.28 -10.28
CA ILE A 129 -11.87 -5.83 -10.30
C ILE A 129 -11.54 -6.31 -8.88
N GLN A 130 -11.39 -7.61 -8.69
CA GLN A 130 -10.99 -8.19 -7.41
C GLN A 130 -9.53 -7.87 -7.09
N THR A 131 -9.25 -7.40 -5.90
CA THR A 131 -7.91 -6.94 -5.51
C THR A 131 -7.29 -7.75 -4.39
N LEU A 132 -5.96 -7.88 -4.46
CA LEU A 132 -5.08 -8.22 -3.35
C LEU A 132 -4.05 -7.10 -3.20
N ILE A 133 -3.64 -6.80 -1.98
CA ILE A 133 -2.67 -5.74 -1.69
C ILE A 133 -1.42 -6.38 -1.11
N GLY A 134 -0.29 -6.21 -1.79
CA GLY A 134 1.02 -6.59 -1.30
C GLY A 134 1.54 -5.53 -0.34
N VAL A 135 1.57 -5.84 0.95
CA VAL A 135 2.01 -4.94 2.02
C VAL A 135 2.98 -5.67 2.93
N ASP A 136 4.13 -5.05 3.18
CA ASP A 136 5.11 -5.57 4.12
C ASP A 136 4.91 -5.01 5.53
N GLU A 137 4.40 -3.79 5.69
CA GLU A 137 4.20 -3.14 6.98
C GLU A 137 3.13 -3.86 7.82
N ARG A 138 3.56 -4.26 9.03
CA ARG A 138 2.70 -5.02 9.95
C ARG A 138 1.53 -4.20 10.48
N THR A 139 1.69 -2.89 10.65
CA THR A 139 0.67 -2.01 11.22
C THR A 139 -0.55 -1.94 10.33
N THR A 140 -0.36 -1.72 9.02
CA THR A 140 -1.42 -1.65 8.02
C THR A 140 -2.21 -2.96 7.92
N ARG A 141 -1.52 -4.10 7.97
CA ARG A 141 -2.19 -5.40 7.99
C ARG A 141 -2.99 -5.63 9.28
N LEU A 142 -2.43 -5.29 10.44
CA LEU A 142 -3.14 -5.43 11.72
C LEU A 142 -4.38 -4.54 11.80
N LEU A 143 -4.34 -3.35 11.18
CA LEU A 143 -5.50 -2.45 11.12
C LEU A 143 -6.72 -3.14 10.50
N ALA A 144 -6.49 -4.02 9.53
CA ALA A 144 -7.55 -4.75 8.84
C ALA A 144 -7.82 -6.15 9.45
N GLU A 145 -6.76 -6.90 9.77
CA GLU A 145 -6.88 -8.31 10.14
C GLU A 145 -7.13 -8.52 11.65
N LYS A 146 -6.42 -7.78 12.50
CA LYS A 146 -6.43 -7.93 13.97
C LYS A 146 -6.20 -6.60 14.67
N PRO A 147 -7.12 -5.63 14.54
CA PRO A 147 -6.95 -4.29 15.10
C PRO A 147 -6.78 -4.26 16.62
N GLU A 148 -7.29 -5.25 17.33
CA GLU A 148 -7.11 -5.42 18.78
C GLU A 148 -5.64 -5.59 19.20
N ASN A 149 -4.78 -6.03 18.29
CA ASN A 149 -3.34 -6.16 18.54
C ASN A 149 -2.55 -4.87 18.32
N LEU A 150 -3.15 -3.82 17.73
CA LEU A 150 -2.46 -2.55 17.43
C LEU A 150 -1.99 -1.84 18.71
N GLU A 151 -2.82 -1.81 19.74
CA GLU A 151 -2.46 -1.19 21.03
C GLU A 151 -1.18 -1.77 21.62
N ARG A 152 -1.09 -3.11 21.65
CA ARG A 152 0.10 -3.81 22.12
C ARG A 152 1.31 -3.58 21.22
N LEU A 153 1.15 -3.74 19.89
CA LEU A 153 2.23 -3.52 18.94
C LEU A 153 2.83 -2.11 19.08
N MET A 154 1.98 -1.10 19.16
CA MET A 154 2.44 0.28 19.24
C MET A 154 3.00 0.62 20.62
N SER A 155 2.47 0.06 21.68
CA SER A 155 3.04 0.20 23.03
C SER A 155 4.45 -0.40 23.10
N ASP A 156 4.66 -1.58 22.51
CA ASP A 156 5.96 -2.24 22.44
C ASP A 156 6.96 -1.45 21.59
N ARG A 157 6.51 -0.91 20.46
CA ARG A 157 7.34 -0.11 19.53
C ARG A 157 7.77 1.22 20.14
N LEU A 158 6.84 1.93 20.77
CA LEU A 158 7.08 3.27 21.34
C LEU A 158 7.62 3.24 22.76
N LYS A 159 7.68 2.06 23.40
CA LYS A 159 8.08 1.88 24.82
C LYS A 159 7.29 2.77 25.79
N GLN A 160 6.02 3.02 25.46
CA GLN A 160 5.09 3.78 26.28
C GLN A 160 3.67 3.23 26.13
N ARG A 161 2.81 3.59 27.07
CA ARG A 161 1.40 3.17 27.01
C ARG A 161 0.70 3.85 25.85
N VAL A 162 0.16 3.02 24.95
CA VAL A 162 -0.73 3.42 23.86
C VAL A 162 -2.15 3.00 24.24
N GLN A 163 -3.15 3.75 23.83
CA GLN A 163 -4.56 3.47 24.07
C GLN A 163 -5.31 3.40 22.76
N LEU A 164 -6.07 2.35 22.58
CA LEU A 164 -7.04 2.20 21.49
C LEU A 164 -8.31 2.99 21.89
N VAL A 165 -8.60 4.06 21.15
CA VAL A 165 -9.71 4.96 21.42
C VAL A 165 -10.95 4.63 20.60
N ALA A 166 -10.79 4.45 19.29
CA ALA A 166 -11.87 4.09 18.39
C ALA A 166 -11.95 2.56 18.23
N LYS A 167 -13.18 2.06 17.99
CA LYS A 167 -13.45 0.62 17.88
C LYS A 167 -14.09 0.24 16.55
N ASP A 168 -14.36 1.21 15.66
CA ASP A 168 -14.94 0.95 14.35
C ASP A 168 -13.84 0.70 13.31
N PHE A 169 -13.42 -0.56 13.22
CA PHE A 169 -12.42 -1.03 12.25
C PHE A 169 -13.04 -1.62 10.98
N GLN A 170 -14.36 -1.67 10.87
CA GLN A 170 -15.06 -2.34 9.76
C GLN A 170 -14.64 -1.79 8.40
N ILE A 171 -14.32 -0.48 8.35
CA ILE A 171 -13.86 0.17 7.12
C ILE A 171 -12.55 -0.45 6.58
N PHE A 172 -11.70 -1.00 7.44
CA PHE A 172 -10.42 -1.61 7.05
C PHE A 172 -10.52 -3.13 6.89
N GLN A 173 -11.48 -3.82 7.51
CA GLN A 173 -11.58 -5.28 7.51
C GLN A 173 -11.99 -5.87 6.15
N LYS A 174 -12.41 -5.05 5.20
CA LYS A 174 -12.77 -5.47 3.84
C LYS A 174 -11.57 -5.76 2.93
N TYR A 175 -10.37 -5.25 3.27
CA TYR A 175 -9.18 -5.39 2.44
C TYR A 175 -8.52 -6.75 2.63
N ARG A 176 -7.94 -7.26 1.53
CA ARG A 176 -7.22 -8.52 1.49
C ARG A 176 -5.76 -8.28 1.21
N PHE A 177 -4.89 -8.83 2.07
CA PHE A 177 -3.46 -8.64 1.99
C PHE A 177 -2.72 -9.92 1.64
N ILE A 178 -1.58 -9.76 0.97
CA ILE A 178 -0.53 -10.76 0.88
C ILE A 178 0.75 -10.14 1.43
N ARG A 179 1.59 -10.99 2.02
CA ARG A 179 2.91 -10.58 2.52
C ARG A 179 3.95 -10.82 1.42
N SER A 180 4.86 -9.86 1.26
CA SER A 180 6.06 -10.01 0.42
C SER A 180 7.09 -10.96 1.02
#